data_5f3ff81bd7c37186b346fcf965087d93
#
_entry.id   5f3ff81bd7c37186b346fcf965087d93
#
_cell.length_a   1.000
_cell.length_b   1.000
_cell.length_c   1.000
_cell.angle_alpha   90.00
_cell.angle_beta   90.00
_cell.angle_gamma   90.00
#
_symmetry.space_group_name_H-M   'P 1'
#
loop_
_entity.id
_entity.type
_entity.pdbx_description
1 polymer ?
#
loop_
_entity_poly.entity_id
_entity_poly.type
_entity_poly.pdbx_seq_one_letter_code
_entity_poly.pdbx_strand_id
1 'polypeptide(L)'
;ITYNNVMVANLTVESTQDRDVTLTTASPFAAEGADGATELTGRVNVKNNLTTIYPRFSANNQDGSNWIVSGGKLTSTLSLKANEPQTVKIQLGLIANELPDSTKEYEARYTGDFKDAAASYKDSVTTYNKWWVDNAPYVDTPEDNIDKTVVYRWWLSRFNMLDANIPGNTFQYPTSIEGVLGYNNQIVLTSGMFMMDTKWFRNPEYSYGTWLSAGDTAKKSKAGYYYYHDNPGDPANWNHSYTQYITRAGWDSYKVHGGPSTVAEKLADQGAEDVQGLLASKSEPDNNDNQNNNDNSLIDWSWWSMTGNDADAVSFSEPGRSGQ
;
A
#
# COMPACT_ATOMS: atom_id res chain seq x y z
N ILE A 1 -3.14 14.74 -8.56
CA ILE A 1 -2.52 13.40 -8.68
C ILE A 1 -3.55 12.51 -9.34
N THR A 2 -3.16 11.78 -10.36
CA THR A 2 -4.00 10.80 -11.03
C THR A 2 -3.87 9.41 -10.38
N TYR A 3 -4.78 8.51 -10.71
CA TYR A 3 -4.70 7.10 -10.27
C TYR A 3 -3.45 6.36 -10.80
N ASN A 4 -2.77 6.97 -11.76
CA ASN A 4 -1.67 6.33 -12.49
C ASN A 4 -0.28 6.70 -11.95
N ASN A 5 -0.18 7.13 -10.70
CA ASN A 5 1.07 7.63 -10.12
C ASN A 5 1.68 8.80 -10.91
N VAL A 6 0.83 9.62 -11.49
CA VAL A 6 1.22 10.83 -12.23
C VAL A 6 0.67 12.05 -11.50
N MET A 7 1.54 12.98 -11.24
CA MET A 7 1.19 14.29 -10.69
C MET A 7 1.40 15.34 -11.77
N VAL A 8 0.36 16.14 -12.05
CA VAL A 8 0.46 17.30 -12.93
C VAL A 8 0.16 18.54 -12.13
N ALA A 9 1.03 19.52 -12.21
CA ALA A 9 0.85 20.84 -11.61
C ALA A 9 0.78 21.90 -12.72
N ASN A 10 -0.25 22.73 -12.68
CA ASN A 10 -0.33 23.94 -13.47
C ASN A 10 0.11 25.13 -12.62
N LEU A 11 1.10 25.85 -13.09
CA LEU A 11 1.62 27.05 -12.44
C LEU A 11 1.29 28.26 -13.30
N THR A 12 0.65 29.25 -12.72
CA THR A 12 0.40 30.54 -13.40
C THR A 12 1.54 31.48 -13.05
N VAL A 13 2.13 32.04 -14.09
CA VAL A 13 3.23 33.03 -14.00
C VAL A 13 2.71 34.33 -14.57
N GLU A 14 2.78 35.41 -13.81
CA GLU A 14 2.29 36.72 -14.18
C GLU A 14 3.35 37.79 -13.87
N SER A 15 3.35 38.87 -14.65
CA SER A 15 4.20 40.03 -14.44
C SER A 15 3.39 41.29 -14.67
N THR A 16 3.68 42.33 -13.90
CA THR A 16 3.09 43.68 -14.11
C THR A 16 3.81 44.48 -15.19
N GLN A 17 4.89 43.91 -15.75
CA GLN A 17 5.69 44.57 -16.81
C GLN A 17 6.12 43.53 -17.83
N ASP A 18 6.34 43.97 -19.07
CA ASP A 18 6.96 43.16 -20.11
C ASP A 18 8.36 42.73 -19.66
N ARG A 19 8.63 41.43 -19.63
CA ARG A 19 9.95 40.93 -19.31
C ARG A 19 10.12 39.47 -19.71
N ASP A 20 11.36 39.08 -19.87
CA ASP A 20 11.73 37.68 -19.93
C ASP A 20 12.02 37.14 -18.53
N VAL A 21 11.51 35.96 -18.24
CA VAL A 21 11.72 35.26 -16.97
C VAL A 21 12.20 33.84 -17.26
N THR A 22 13.37 33.49 -16.76
CA THR A 22 13.88 32.13 -16.83
C THR A 22 13.36 31.34 -15.61
N LEU A 23 12.59 30.32 -15.88
CA LEU A 23 12.12 29.36 -14.87
C LEU A 23 13.01 28.12 -14.90
N THR A 24 13.31 27.63 -13.73
CA THR A 24 14.13 26.43 -13.56
C THR A 24 13.52 25.56 -12.48
N THR A 25 13.41 24.27 -12.73
CA THR A 25 12.96 23.30 -11.74
C THR A 25 13.82 22.05 -11.74
N ALA A 26 14.15 21.58 -10.54
CA ALA A 26 14.85 20.31 -10.34
C ALA A 26 13.84 19.20 -10.05
N SER A 27 14.17 17.98 -10.39
CA SER A 27 13.40 16.83 -9.97
C SER A 27 13.43 16.70 -8.44
N PRO A 28 12.28 16.39 -7.80
CA PRO A 28 12.24 16.08 -6.37
C PRO A 28 12.91 14.73 -6.04
N PHE A 29 13.23 13.94 -7.05
CA PHE A 29 13.92 12.65 -6.94
C PHE A 29 15.27 12.70 -7.64
N ALA A 30 16.12 11.72 -7.35
CA ALA A 30 17.36 11.51 -8.08
C ALA A 30 17.06 11.15 -9.55
N ALA A 31 16.87 12.17 -10.37
CA ALA A 31 16.62 12.04 -11.79
C ALA A 31 17.59 12.95 -12.54
N GLU A 32 18.11 12.45 -13.64
CA GLU A 32 19.15 13.08 -14.45
C GLU A 32 18.70 13.13 -15.91
N GLY A 33 19.27 14.02 -16.66
CA GLY A 33 19.07 14.12 -18.11
C GLY A 33 20.27 14.82 -18.75
N ALA A 34 20.59 14.44 -19.96
CA ALA A 34 21.59 15.13 -20.75
C ALA A 34 21.11 16.54 -21.11
N ASP A 35 22.04 17.51 -21.22
CA ASP A 35 21.70 18.86 -21.66
C ASP A 35 21.00 18.82 -23.03
N GLY A 36 19.93 19.54 -23.14
CA GLY A 36 19.05 19.56 -24.32
C GLY A 36 17.93 18.49 -24.32
N ALA A 37 17.94 17.53 -23.38
CA ALA A 37 16.81 16.61 -23.21
C ALA A 37 15.56 17.36 -22.72
N THR A 38 14.39 16.81 -22.98
CA THR A 38 13.09 17.38 -22.53
C THR A 38 12.55 16.74 -21.27
N GLU A 39 13.29 15.81 -20.68
CA GLU A 39 12.88 15.05 -19.53
C GLU A 39 14.08 14.70 -18.64
N LEU A 40 13.85 14.69 -17.32
CA LEU A 40 14.75 14.08 -16.35
C LEU A 40 14.18 12.71 -15.99
N THR A 41 15.03 11.68 -16.02
CA THR A 41 14.67 10.31 -15.66
C THR A 41 15.61 9.78 -14.59
N GLY A 42 15.12 8.89 -13.76
CA GLY A 42 15.91 8.35 -12.67
C GLY A 42 15.59 6.91 -12.35
N ARG A 43 16.29 6.42 -11.35
CA ARG A 43 16.09 5.12 -10.77
C ARG A 43 16.22 5.22 -9.26
N VAL A 44 15.20 4.82 -8.55
CA VAL A 44 15.20 4.78 -7.09
C VAL A 44 14.89 3.36 -6.64
N ASN A 45 15.85 2.73 -5.98
CA ASN A 45 15.60 1.45 -5.31
C ASN A 45 14.87 1.74 -4.00
N VAL A 46 13.67 1.20 -3.87
CA VAL A 46 12.93 1.25 -2.63
C VAL A 46 13.60 0.32 -1.62
N LYS A 47 13.49 0.69 -0.36
CA LYS A 47 14.06 -0.03 0.79
C LYS A 47 14.09 -1.55 0.58
N ASN A 48 15.25 -2.15 0.81
CA ASN A 48 15.52 -3.58 0.71
C ASN A 48 15.39 -4.18 -0.71
N ASN A 49 15.49 -3.37 -1.75
CA ASN A 49 15.35 -3.79 -3.15
C ASN A 49 14.02 -4.50 -3.49
N LEU A 50 12.97 -4.20 -2.73
CA LEU A 50 11.64 -4.74 -2.99
C LEU A 50 11.14 -4.35 -4.36
N THR A 51 11.37 -3.09 -4.73
CA THR A 51 11.02 -2.59 -6.05
C THR A 51 11.95 -1.47 -6.47
N THR A 52 12.00 -1.24 -7.77
CA THR A 52 12.67 -0.09 -8.35
C THR A 52 11.62 0.84 -8.94
N ILE A 53 11.67 2.10 -8.53
CA ILE A 53 10.84 3.15 -9.10
C ILE A 53 11.68 3.94 -10.10
N TYR A 54 11.11 4.23 -11.24
CA TYR A 54 11.70 5.07 -12.29
C TYR A 54 10.94 6.39 -12.35
N PRO A 55 11.40 7.43 -11.64
CA PRO A 55 10.81 8.75 -11.74
C PRO A 55 11.07 9.35 -13.12
N ARG A 56 10.04 10.04 -13.62
CA ARG A 56 10.08 10.84 -14.83
C ARG A 56 9.61 12.24 -14.49
N PHE A 57 10.31 13.25 -14.99
CA PHE A 57 10.01 14.63 -14.69
C PHE A 57 10.15 15.49 -15.93
N SER A 58 9.08 16.14 -16.35
CA SER A 58 9.01 16.98 -17.54
C SER A 58 8.18 18.25 -17.28
N ALA A 59 8.38 19.24 -18.11
CA ALA A 59 7.59 20.47 -18.05
C ALA A 59 7.40 21.06 -19.46
N ASN A 60 6.31 21.80 -19.66
CA ASN A 60 6.06 22.55 -20.88
C ASN A 60 5.43 23.91 -20.60
N ASN A 61 5.56 24.77 -21.58
CA ASN A 61 4.91 26.08 -21.61
C ASN A 61 3.47 25.97 -22.09
N GLN A 62 2.74 27.07 -22.00
CA GLN A 62 1.34 27.16 -22.44
C GLN A 62 1.15 26.86 -23.93
N ASP A 63 2.13 27.20 -24.77
CA ASP A 63 2.15 26.93 -26.20
C ASP A 63 2.50 25.48 -26.55
N GLY A 64 2.76 24.64 -25.53
CA GLY A 64 3.15 23.23 -25.69
C GLY A 64 4.64 23.02 -25.92
N SER A 65 5.47 24.08 -25.96
CA SER A 65 6.91 23.92 -26.04
C SER A 65 7.48 23.28 -24.77
N ASN A 66 8.33 22.30 -24.94
CA ASN A 66 8.96 21.59 -23.81
C ASN A 66 10.06 22.44 -23.18
N TRP A 67 10.20 22.33 -21.87
CA TRP A 67 11.41 22.78 -21.19
C TRP A 67 12.56 21.83 -21.52
N ILE A 68 13.75 22.37 -21.47
CA ILE A 68 14.97 21.61 -21.77
C ILE A 68 15.84 21.44 -20.53
N VAL A 69 16.56 20.34 -20.49
CA VAL A 69 17.57 20.11 -19.45
C VAL A 69 18.78 21.00 -19.70
N SER A 70 19.16 21.71 -18.66
CA SER A 70 20.40 22.51 -18.62
C SER A 70 20.98 22.45 -17.23
N GLY A 71 22.23 21.96 -17.10
CA GLY A 71 22.88 21.78 -15.80
C GLY A 71 22.10 20.86 -14.84
N GLY A 72 21.49 19.81 -15.38
CA GLY A 72 20.72 18.83 -14.59
C GLY A 72 19.36 19.32 -14.13
N LYS A 73 18.83 20.41 -14.66
CA LYS A 73 17.53 20.99 -14.32
C LYS A 73 16.72 21.26 -15.57
N LEU A 74 15.42 21.14 -15.49
CA LEU A 74 14.53 21.61 -16.56
C LEU A 74 14.44 23.13 -16.51
N THR A 75 14.62 23.76 -17.65
CA THR A 75 14.72 25.22 -17.80
C THR A 75 13.93 25.69 -19.02
N SER A 76 13.26 26.81 -18.89
CA SER A 76 12.64 27.54 -20.00
C SER A 76 12.63 29.04 -19.72
N THR A 77 12.69 29.82 -20.77
CA THR A 77 12.51 31.29 -20.68
C THR A 77 11.17 31.65 -21.26
N LEU A 78 10.36 32.35 -20.45
CA LEU A 78 9.06 32.88 -20.82
C LEU A 78 9.18 34.36 -21.10
N SER A 79 8.67 34.81 -22.24
CA SER A 79 8.48 36.22 -22.53
C SER A 79 7.10 36.65 -22.04
N LEU A 80 7.04 37.24 -20.86
CA LEU A 80 5.81 37.67 -20.23
C LEU A 80 5.42 39.10 -20.74
N LYS A 81 4.13 39.27 -21.00
CA LYS A 81 3.52 40.56 -21.22
C LYS A 81 2.88 41.07 -19.95
N ALA A 82 2.84 42.37 -19.77
CA ALA A 82 2.25 43.02 -18.61
C ALA A 82 0.80 42.59 -18.40
N ASN A 83 0.51 42.00 -17.22
CA ASN A 83 -0.82 41.56 -16.81
C ASN A 83 -1.43 40.45 -17.72
N GLU A 84 -0.59 39.73 -18.49
CA GLU A 84 -1.01 38.58 -19.26
C GLU A 84 -0.41 37.30 -18.62
N PRO A 85 -1.22 36.58 -17.82
CA PRO A 85 -0.72 35.38 -17.18
C PRO A 85 -0.47 34.28 -18.19
N GLN A 86 0.63 33.55 -17.99
CA GLN A 86 0.96 32.33 -18.74
C GLN A 86 0.91 31.13 -17.81
N THR A 87 0.43 29.99 -18.31
CA THR A 87 0.43 28.75 -17.58
C THR A 87 1.57 27.84 -18.04
N VAL A 88 2.33 27.34 -17.11
CA VAL A 88 3.29 26.25 -17.33
C VAL A 88 2.79 25.00 -16.66
N LYS A 89 3.03 23.84 -17.26
CA LYS A 89 2.72 22.54 -16.70
C LYS A 89 3.98 21.85 -16.28
N ILE A 90 3.94 21.24 -15.11
CA ILE A 90 4.99 20.36 -14.60
C ILE A 90 4.39 18.99 -14.36
N GLN A 91 5.06 17.96 -14.81
CA GLN A 91 4.62 16.58 -14.64
C GLN A 91 5.69 15.73 -13.97
N LEU A 92 5.28 15.00 -12.97
CA LEU A 92 6.04 13.96 -12.32
C LEU A 92 5.32 12.63 -12.47
N GLY A 93 5.98 11.65 -13.02
CA GLY A 93 5.49 10.27 -13.08
C GLY A 93 6.39 9.34 -12.28
N LEU A 94 5.80 8.34 -11.66
CA LEU A 94 6.49 7.30 -10.91
C LEU A 94 6.06 5.95 -11.51
N ILE A 95 6.91 5.39 -12.36
CA ILE A 95 6.70 4.04 -12.87
C ILE A 95 7.45 3.04 -11.99
N ALA A 96 6.78 1.98 -11.59
CA ALA A 96 7.42 0.88 -10.90
C ALA A 96 7.89 -0.19 -11.91
N ASN A 97 9.03 -0.81 -11.62
CA ASN A 97 9.67 -1.83 -12.48
C ASN A 97 8.82 -3.09 -12.68
N GLU A 98 7.76 -3.15 -11.99
CA GLU A 98 6.97 -4.30 -11.67
C GLU A 98 5.98 -4.65 -12.76
N LEU A 99 5.81 -3.81 -13.76
CA LEU A 99 4.75 -3.93 -14.74
C LEU A 99 5.33 -3.87 -16.17
N PRO A 100 6.13 -4.84 -16.60
CA PRO A 100 6.73 -4.81 -17.93
C PRO A 100 5.69 -4.70 -19.06
N ASP A 101 4.54 -5.35 -18.89
CA ASP A 101 3.45 -5.28 -19.88
C ASP A 101 2.63 -3.99 -19.76
N SER A 102 2.68 -3.30 -18.64
CA SER A 102 1.99 -2.03 -18.41
C SER A 102 2.81 -0.81 -18.85
N THR A 103 4.07 -0.98 -19.25
CA THR A 103 4.90 0.16 -19.66
C THR A 103 4.24 0.96 -20.78
N LYS A 104 3.67 0.30 -21.78
CA LYS A 104 2.94 0.98 -22.87
C LYS A 104 1.70 1.70 -22.38
N GLU A 105 0.96 1.09 -21.50
CA GLU A 105 -0.23 1.68 -20.91
C GLU A 105 0.14 2.85 -20.02
N TYR A 106 1.18 2.72 -19.21
CA TYR A 106 1.73 3.81 -18.43
C TYR A 106 2.19 4.97 -19.30
N GLU A 107 2.94 4.71 -20.39
CA GLU A 107 3.36 5.75 -21.33
C GLU A 107 2.17 6.50 -21.94
N ALA A 108 1.14 5.77 -22.35
CA ALA A 108 -0.07 6.39 -22.91
C ALA A 108 -0.77 7.28 -21.88
N ARG A 109 -0.86 6.83 -20.63
CA ARG A 109 -1.48 7.59 -19.51
C ARG A 109 -0.62 8.78 -19.12
N TYR A 110 0.68 8.60 -18.98
CA TYR A 110 1.62 9.68 -18.67
C TYR A 110 1.49 10.82 -19.69
N THR A 111 1.50 10.48 -20.96
CA THR A 111 1.34 11.45 -22.05
C THR A 111 -0.06 12.07 -22.08
N GLY A 112 -1.10 11.26 -21.85
CA GLY A 112 -2.48 11.70 -21.81
C GLY A 112 -2.75 12.68 -20.67
N ASP A 113 -2.27 12.35 -19.48
CA ASP A 113 -2.41 13.20 -18.29
C ASP A 113 -1.70 14.54 -18.48
N PHE A 114 -0.56 14.54 -19.13
CA PHE A 114 0.17 15.78 -19.40
C PHE A 114 -0.54 16.64 -20.44
N LYS A 115 -1.17 16.03 -21.43
CA LYS A 115 -1.93 16.72 -22.46
C LYS A 115 -3.17 17.41 -21.88
N ASP A 116 -3.93 16.72 -21.07
CA ASP A 116 -5.17 17.22 -20.47
C ASP A 116 -5.30 16.85 -18.99
N ALA A 117 -4.58 17.57 -18.14
CA ALA A 117 -4.58 17.36 -16.71
C ALA A 117 -5.95 17.54 -16.05
N ALA A 118 -6.79 18.40 -16.61
CA ALA A 118 -8.13 18.65 -16.07
C ALA A 118 -9.07 17.47 -16.32
N ALA A 119 -9.03 16.91 -17.53
CA ALA A 119 -9.79 15.70 -17.84
C ALA A 119 -9.30 14.52 -17.02
N SER A 120 -7.98 14.31 -16.89
CA SER A 120 -7.40 13.26 -16.09
C SER A 120 -7.74 13.38 -14.60
N TYR A 121 -7.76 14.59 -14.06
CA TYR A 121 -8.21 14.83 -12.70
C TYR A 121 -9.70 14.48 -12.53
N LYS A 122 -10.53 14.91 -13.44
CA LYS A 122 -11.97 14.58 -13.42
C LYS A 122 -12.22 13.08 -13.49
N ASP A 123 -11.48 12.38 -14.35
CA ASP A 123 -11.55 10.94 -14.47
C ASP A 123 -11.12 10.24 -13.18
N SER A 124 -10.00 10.68 -12.57
CA SER A 124 -9.53 10.16 -11.28
C SER A 124 -10.56 10.33 -10.17
N VAL A 125 -11.20 11.51 -10.09
CA VAL A 125 -12.27 11.77 -9.11
C VAL A 125 -13.48 10.88 -9.39
N THR A 126 -13.86 10.72 -10.65
CA THR A 126 -14.99 9.86 -11.04
C THR A 126 -14.71 8.39 -10.69
N THR A 127 -13.53 7.90 -11.00
CA THR A 127 -13.11 6.53 -10.71
C THR A 127 -13.06 6.29 -9.21
N TYR A 128 -12.48 7.22 -8.45
CA TYR A 128 -12.44 7.14 -6.99
C TYR A 128 -13.84 7.11 -6.38
N ASN A 129 -14.71 8.03 -6.78
CA ASN A 129 -16.07 8.10 -6.27
C ASN A 129 -16.89 6.86 -6.67
N LYS A 130 -16.69 6.37 -7.91
CA LYS A 130 -17.34 5.15 -8.38
C LYS A 130 -16.95 3.94 -7.50
N TRP A 131 -15.69 3.82 -7.13
CA TRP A 131 -15.27 2.75 -6.23
C TRP A 131 -16.08 2.77 -4.91
N TRP A 132 -16.28 3.95 -4.32
CA TRP A 132 -17.05 4.10 -3.09
C TRP A 132 -18.51 3.75 -3.27
N VAL A 133 -19.13 4.21 -4.34
CA VAL A 133 -20.53 3.88 -4.67
C VAL A 133 -20.71 2.38 -4.88
N ASP A 134 -19.75 1.73 -5.52
CA ASP A 134 -19.83 0.31 -5.83
C ASP A 134 -19.59 -0.56 -4.61
N ASN A 135 -18.73 -0.14 -3.68
CA ASN A 135 -18.24 -1.01 -2.61
C ASN A 135 -18.69 -0.63 -1.20
N ALA A 136 -18.74 0.63 -0.85
CA ALA A 136 -19.13 1.03 0.49
C ALA A 136 -20.67 0.98 0.67
N PRO A 137 -21.17 0.42 1.75
CA PRO A 137 -22.60 0.54 2.09
C PRO A 137 -22.92 1.97 2.48
N TYR A 138 -24.20 2.33 2.35
CA TYR A 138 -24.71 3.60 2.85
C TYR A 138 -24.96 3.49 4.36
N VAL A 139 -24.52 4.49 5.10
CA VAL A 139 -24.74 4.62 6.54
C VAL A 139 -25.38 5.98 6.80
N ASP A 140 -26.48 5.97 7.52
CA ASP A 140 -27.22 7.15 7.92
C ASP A 140 -27.85 6.88 9.29
N THR A 141 -27.29 7.45 10.32
CA THR A 141 -27.76 7.32 11.68
C THR A 141 -28.20 8.67 12.24
N PRO A 142 -29.00 8.72 13.32
CA PRO A 142 -29.35 9.98 13.96
C PRO A 142 -28.17 10.77 14.55
N GLU A 143 -26.96 10.20 14.56
CA GLU A 143 -25.76 10.80 15.15
C GLU A 143 -24.65 10.91 14.10
N ASP A 144 -24.47 12.12 13.58
CA ASP A 144 -23.49 12.45 12.54
C ASP A 144 -22.05 11.97 12.84
N ASN A 145 -21.67 11.93 14.12
CA ASN A 145 -20.32 11.52 14.49
C ASN A 145 -20.11 10.02 14.31
N ILE A 146 -21.18 9.21 14.45
CA ILE A 146 -21.13 7.79 14.13
C ILE A 146 -20.90 7.61 12.64
N ASP A 147 -21.68 8.29 11.81
CA ASP A 147 -21.57 8.20 10.36
C ASP A 147 -20.17 8.61 9.87
N LYS A 148 -19.69 9.74 10.35
CA LYS A 148 -18.31 10.21 10.05
C LYS A 148 -17.25 9.21 10.48
N THR A 149 -17.41 8.62 11.66
CA THR A 149 -16.44 7.66 12.19
C THR A 149 -16.41 6.39 11.36
N VAL A 150 -17.56 5.85 10.99
CA VAL A 150 -17.67 4.63 10.17
C VAL A 150 -17.07 4.88 8.79
N VAL A 151 -17.45 5.97 8.13
CA VAL A 151 -16.90 6.32 6.80
C VAL A 151 -15.40 6.56 6.86
N TYR A 152 -14.91 7.21 7.93
CA TYR A 152 -13.48 7.44 8.13
C TYR A 152 -12.70 6.12 8.33
N ARG A 153 -13.24 5.17 9.09
CA ARG A 153 -12.63 3.84 9.26
C ARG A 153 -12.57 3.08 7.95
N TRP A 154 -13.63 3.09 7.15
CA TRP A 154 -13.61 2.49 5.82
C TRP A 154 -12.62 3.17 4.88
N TRP A 155 -12.53 4.50 4.96
CA TRP A 155 -11.53 5.24 4.21
C TRP A 155 -10.10 4.85 4.59
N LEU A 156 -9.80 4.74 5.88
CA LEU A 156 -8.51 4.25 6.36
C LEU A 156 -8.22 2.83 5.88
N SER A 157 -9.20 1.94 5.98
CA SER A 157 -9.05 0.56 5.52
C SER A 157 -8.76 0.51 4.01
N ARG A 158 -9.45 1.30 3.21
CA ARG A 158 -9.19 1.39 1.76
C ARG A 158 -7.84 2.03 1.46
N PHE A 159 -7.47 3.06 2.20
CA PHE A 159 -6.18 3.73 2.04
C PHE A 159 -4.98 2.81 2.33
N ASN A 160 -5.13 1.92 3.30
CA ASN A 160 -4.12 0.94 3.70
C ASN A 160 -4.33 -0.43 3.03
N MET A 161 -5.00 -0.49 1.91
CA MET A 161 -5.21 -1.71 1.16
C MET A 161 -4.34 -1.73 -0.08
N LEU A 162 -3.52 -2.77 -0.20
CA LEU A 162 -2.79 -3.07 -1.42
C LEU A 162 -3.71 -3.77 -2.40
N ASP A 163 -3.64 -3.39 -3.66
CA ASP A 163 -4.33 -4.10 -4.73
C ASP A 163 -3.66 -5.45 -4.99
N ALA A 164 -4.41 -6.38 -5.59
CA ALA A 164 -3.88 -7.67 -5.98
C ALA A 164 -2.77 -7.53 -7.03
N ASN A 165 -1.86 -8.49 -7.03
CA ASN A 165 -0.80 -8.59 -8.03
C ASN A 165 0.10 -7.35 -8.12
N ILE A 166 0.26 -6.62 -7.02
CA ILE A 166 1.30 -5.60 -6.98
C ILE A 166 2.64 -6.31 -7.04
N PRO A 167 3.44 -5.98 -8.04
CA PRO A 167 4.75 -6.61 -8.21
C PRO A 167 5.67 -6.34 -7.03
N GLY A 168 6.46 -7.31 -6.67
CA GLY A 168 7.30 -7.28 -5.48
C GLY A 168 6.63 -7.82 -4.22
N ASN A 169 5.32 -8.03 -4.24
CA ASN A 169 4.63 -8.84 -3.25
C ASN A 169 3.89 -10.02 -3.90
N THR A 170 3.51 -10.99 -3.10
CA THR A 170 2.87 -12.22 -3.57
C THR A 170 1.35 -12.21 -3.41
N PHE A 171 0.77 -11.06 -3.07
CA PHE A 171 -0.66 -10.96 -2.85
C PHE A 171 -1.45 -11.17 -4.13
N GLN A 172 -2.30 -12.17 -4.12
CA GLN A 172 -3.26 -12.47 -5.19
C GLN A 172 -4.60 -11.76 -5.00
N TYR A 173 -4.82 -11.18 -3.84
CA TYR A 173 -6.07 -10.55 -3.42
C TYR A 173 -5.80 -9.18 -2.81
N PRO A 174 -6.78 -8.26 -2.86
CA PRO A 174 -6.71 -7.01 -2.13
C PRO A 174 -6.45 -7.27 -0.65
N THR A 175 -5.38 -6.72 -0.10
CA THR A 175 -4.89 -7.07 1.23
C THR A 175 -4.65 -5.82 2.06
N SER A 176 -5.20 -5.80 3.26
CA SER A 176 -4.95 -4.73 4.21
C SER A 176 -3.55 -4.82 4.78
N ILE A 177 -2.87 -3.69 4.82
CA ILE A 177 -1.58 -3.49 5.49
C ILE A 177 -1.76 -2.57 6.69
N GLU A 178 -0.86 -2.65 7.66
CA GLU A 178 -1.01 -1.86 8.88
C GLU A 178 -0.79 -0.38 8.67
N GLY A 179 0.17 0.00 7.83
CA GLY A 179 0.41 1.39 7.50
C GLY A 179 1.54 1.60 6.50
N VAL A 180 1.62 2.84 5.99
CA VAL A 180 2.52 3.17 4.88
C VAL A 180 3.95 3.55 5.30
N LEU A 181 4.21 3.83 6.57
CA LEU A 181 5.49 4.41 6.99
C LEU A 181 6.50 3.42 7.57
N GLY A 182 6.08 2.33 8.13
CA GLY A 182 6.99 1.36 8.75
C GLY A 182 6.48 -0.06 8.72
N TYR A 183 5.19 -0.21 8.62
CA TYR A 183 4.49 -1.50 8.62
C TYR A 183 3.71 -1.65 7.32
N ASN A 184 4.41 -1.52 6.20
CA ASN A 184 3.85 -1.59 4.84
C ASN A 184 3.65 -3.03 4.34
N ASN A 185 3.41 -3.94 5.25
CA ASN A 185 3.16 -5.34 5.02
C ASN A 185 1.89 -5.79 5.77
N GLN A 186 1.42 -6.97 5.44
CA GLN A 186 0.33 -7.58 6.17
C GLN A 186 0.81 -8.04 7.54
N ILE A 187 0.36 -7.37 8.59
CA ILE A 187 0.60 -7.76 9.98
C ILE A 187 -0.57 -8.60 10.47
N VAL A 188 -0.30 -9.82 10.91
CA VAL A 188 -1.35 -10.78 11.31
C VAL A 188 -2.16 -10.29 12.50
N LEU A 189 -1.54 -9.55 13.42
CA LEU A 189 -2.22 -8.96 14.58
C LEU A 189 -3.40 -8.08 14.16
N THR A 190 -3.16 -7.15 13.23
CA THR A 190 -4.14 -6.14 12.82
C THR A 190 -5.04 -6.59 11.67
N SER A 191 -4.64 -7.62 10.93
CA SER A 191 -5.40 -8.13 9.77
C SER A 191 -6.87 -8.45 10.12
N GLY A 192 -7.10 -9.10 11.25
CA GLY A 192 -8.46 -9.38 11.69
C GLY A 192 -9.29 -8.12 11.98
N MET A 193 -8.66 -7.06 12.49
CA MET A 193 -9.32 -5.78 12.75
C MET A 193 -9.77 -5.11 11.45
N PHE A 194 -8.90 -5.06 10.44
CA PHE A 194 -9.25 -4.54 9.13
C PHE A 194 -10.39 -5.34 8.49
N MET A 195 -10.34 -6.66 8.57
CA MET A 195 -11.41 -7.51 8.03
C MET A 195 -12.75 -7.25 8.73
N MET A 196 -12.78 -6.92 10.01
CA MET A 196 -14.01 -6.56 10.73
C MET A 196 -14.63 -5.26 10.20
N ASP A 197 -13.82 -4.34 9.69
CA ASP A 197 -14.30 -3.12 9.03
C ASP A 197 -14.70 -3.38 7.58
N THR A 198 -13.86 -4.08 6.83
CA THR A 198 -14.05 -4.29 5.38
C THR A 198 -15.09 -5.36 5.03
N LYS A 199 -15.49 -6.19 5.99
CA LYS A 199 -16.56 -7.21 5.77
C LYS A 199 -17.89 -6.62 5.31
N TRP A 200 -18.09 -5.33 5.48
CA TRP A 200 -19.31 -4.65 5.04
C TRP A 200 -19.22 -4.13 3.60
N PHE A 201 -18.04 -4.14 2.97
CA PHE A 201 -17.91 -3.78 1.56
C PHE A 201 -18.68 -4.78 0.71
N ARG A 202 -19.27 -4.29 -0.39
CA ARG A 202 -20.14 -5.11 -1.25
C ARG A 202 -19.37 -6.17 -2.03
N ASN A 203 -18.13 -5.87 -2.44
CA ASN A 203 -17.27 -6.86 -3.08
C ASN A 203 -16.56 -7.70 -2.00
N PRO A 204 -16.82 -9.03 -1.95
CA PRO A 204 -16.22 -9.92 -0.96
C PRO A 204 -14.69 -10.00 -1.02
N GLU A 205 -14.07 -9.69 -2.17
CA GLU A 205 -12.60 -9.68 -2.26
C GLU A 205 -11.96 -8.66 -1.32
N TYR A 206 -12.59 -7.50 -1.10
CA TYR A 206 -12.10 -6.53 -0.12
C TYR A 206 -12.29 -6.97 1.32
N SER A 207 -13.12 -7.98 1.56
CA SER A 207 -13.35 -8.58 2.87
C SER A 207 -12.48 -9.81 3.09
N TYR A 208 -12.50 -10.77 2.15
CA TYR A 208 -11.75 -12.02 2.27
C TYR A 208 -10.27 -11.90 1.90
N GLY A 209 -9.93 -10.95 1.05
CA GLY A 209 -8.63 -10.88 0.43
C GLY A 209 -7.47 -10.91 1.42
N THR A 210 -7.61 -10.21 2.53
CA THR A 210 -6.62 -10.20 3.61
C THR A 210 -6.41 -11.59 4.21
N TRP A 211 -7.48 -12.35 4.46
CA TRP A 211 -7.37 -13.73 4.93
C TRP A 211 -6.79 -14.65 3.88
N LEU A 212 -7.27 -14.59 2.63
CA LEU A 212 -6.77 -15.42 1.55
C LEU A 212 -5.28 -15.20 1.31
N SER A 213 -4.83 -13.95 1.34
CA SER A 213 -3.41 -13.60 1.22
C SER A 213 -2.59 -14.14 2.39
N ALA A 214 -3.10 -14.09 3.62
CA ALA A 214 -2.44 -14.70 4.78
C ALA A 214 -2.29 -16.22 4.62
N GLY A 215 -3.32 -16.87 4.08
CA GLY A 215 -3.29 -18.31 3.83
C GLY A 215 -2.34 -18.71 2.70
N ASP A 216 -2.32 -17.95 1.62
CA ASP A 216 -1.45 -18.25 0.46
C ASP A 216 0.05 -18.06 0.77
N THR A 217 0.35 -17.24 1.78
CA THR A 217 1.72 -16.94 2.19
C THR A 217 2.09 -17.55 3.54
N ALA A 218 1.21 -18.40 4.10
CA ALA A 218 1.42 -19.04 5.38
C ALA A 218 2.75 -19.83 5.42
N LYS A 219 3.40 -19.75 6.57
CA LYS A 219 4.69 -20.40 6.80
C LYS A 219 4.49 -21.84 7.24
N LYS A 220 5.36 -22.71 6.75
CA LYS A 220 5.30 -24.12 7.13
C LYS A 220 6.17 -24.39 8.36
N SER A 221 5.58 -24.95 9.40
CA SER A 221 6.29 -25.44 10.58
C SER A 221 7.13 -26.69 10.27
N LYS A 222 8.06 -27.05 11.15
CA LYS A 222 8.83 -28.29 11.00
C LYS A 222 7.97 -29.55 11.06
N ALA A 223 6.83 -29.50 11.76
CA ALA A 223 5.86 -30.59 11.78
C ALA A 223 5.01 -30.70 10.51
N GLY A 224 5.16 -29.76 9.58
CA GLY A 224 4.49 -29.81 8.28
C GLY A 224 3.19 -29.04 8.19
N TYR A 225 2.69 -28.46 9.28
CA TYR A 225 1.50 -27.63 9.30
C TYR A 225 1.80 -26.18 8.95
N TYR A 226 0.86 -25.49 8.28
CA TYR A 226 0.98 -24.08 7.95
C TYR A 226 0.43 -23.22 9.08
N TYR A 227 0.98 -22.02 9.25
CA TYR A 227 0.49 -21.04 10.19
C TYR A 227 0.65 -19.62 9.61
N TYR A 228 -0.25 -18.74 10.01
CA TYR A 228 -0.20 -17.35 9.60
C TYR A 228 0.99 -16.63 10.23
N HIS A 229 1.64 -15.82 9.45
CA HIS A 229 2.71 -14.95 9.93
C HIS A 229 2.63 -13.62 9.20
N ASP A 230 3.34 -12.63 9.73
CA ASP A 230 3.47 -11.37 9.05
C ASP A 230 4.04 -11.59 7.67
N ASN A 231 3.24 -11.20 6.68
CA ASN A 231 3.68 -11.39 5.32
C ASN A 231 4.46 -10.17 4.87
N PRO A 232 5.66 -10.38 4.48
CA PRO A 232 6.48 -9.32 3.98
C PRO A 232 5.98 -8.82 2.62
N GLY A 233 5.43 -7.62 2.58
CA GLY A 233 5.77 -6.75 1.49
C GLY A 233 7.26 -6.37 1.55
N ASP A 234 7.90 -6.60 2.70
CA ASP A 234 9.34 -6.45 2.91
C ASP A 234 9.94 -7.82 3.27
N PRO A 235 10.66 -8.50 2.35
CA PRO A 235 11.26 -9.79 2.61
C PRO A 235 12.30 -9.78 3.71
N ALA A 236 12.69 -8.60 4.19
CA ALA A 236 13.87 -8.55 5.00
C ALA A 236 13.65 -8.96 6.44
N ASN A 237 12.47 -8.78 7.07
CA ASN A 237 12.54 -8.86 8.53
C ASN A 237 11.31 -9.20 9.36
N TRP A 238 10.12 -9.26 8.84
CA TRP A 238 8.95 -9.45 9.70
C TRP A 238 8.40 -10.87 9.57
N ASN A 239 9.08 -11.82 10.20
CA ASN A 239 8.70 -13.21 10.23
C ASN A 239 7.92 -13.56 11.51
N HIS A 240 7.27 -12.58 12.10
CA HIS A 240 6.61 -12.75 13.37
C HIS A 240 5.21 -13.34 13.19
N SER A 241 4.82 -14.19 14.12
CA SER A 241 3.43 -14.56 14.32
C SER A 241 2.98 -13.86 15.60
N TYR A 242 1.99 -13.00 15.50
CA TYR A 242 1.39 -12.35 16.65
C TYR A 242 0.12 -13.08 17.09
N THR A 243 -0.37 -12.74 18.25
CA THR A 243 -1.77 -13.04 18.60
C THR A 243 -2.68 -12.49 17.50
N GLN A 244 -3.52 -13.32 16.93
CA GLN A 244 -4.37 -12.95 15.81
C GLN A 244 -5.72 -13.69 15.85
N TYR A 245 -6.70 -13.20 15.08
CA TYR A 245 -8.00 -13.81 14.93
C TYR A 245 -8.50 -13.77 13.47
N ILE A 246 -7.57 -13.93 12.51
CA ILE A 246 -7.86 -13.88 11.08
C ILE A 246 -8.94 -14.89 10.68
N THR A 247 -8.85 -16.12 11.15
CA THR A 247 -9.86 -17.17 10.88
C THR A 247 -11.24 -16.77 11.37
N ARG A 248 -11.34 -16.18 12.56
CA ARG A 248 -12.61 -15.69 13.09
C ARG A 248 -13.17 -14.54 12.27
N ALA A 249 -12.33 -13.60 11.89
CA ALA A 249 -12.73 -12.46 11.06
C ALA A 249 -13.12 -12.92 9.64
N GLY A 250 -12.42 -13.91 9.08
CA GLY A 250 -12.79 -14.55 7.82
C GLY A 250 -14.16 -15.23 7.89
N TRP A 251 -14.43 -15.94 8.97
CA TRP A 251 -15.74 -16.53 9.20
C TRP A 251 -16.86 -15.48 9.34
N ASP A 252 -16.61 -14.39 10.05
CA ASP A 252 -17.56 -13.29 10.16
C ASP A 252 -17.83 -12.62 8.82
N SER A 253 -16.82 -12.50 7.96
CA SER A 253 -16.94 -12.03 6.58
C SER A 253 -17.76 -13.01 5.73
N TYR A 254 -17.48 -14.30 5.83
CA TYR A 254 -18.24 -15.33 5.12
C TYR A 254 -19.74 -15.32 5.51
N LYS A 255 -20.05 -15.10 6.77
CA LYS A 255 -21.46 -14.96 7.21
C LYS A 255 -22.19 -13.77 6.59
N VAL A 256 -21.45 -12.69 6.29
CA VAL A 256 -22.02 -11.51 5.64
C VAL A 256 -22.25 -11.75 4.14
N HIS A 257 -21.25 -12.29 3.47
CA HIS A 257 -21.25 -12.41 2.01
C HIS A 257 -21.84 -13.74 1.51
N GLY A 258 -21.76 -14.77 2.31
CA GLY A 258 -22.02 -16.13 1.83
C GLY A 258 -20.97 -16.58 0.82
N GLY A 259 -21.36 -17.44 -0.08
CA GLY A 259 -20.51 -17.94 -1.14
C GLY A 259 -20.50 -19.46 -1.22
N PRO A 260 -19.65 -20.06 -2.07
CA PRO A 260 -19.50 -21.51 -2.19
C PRO A 260 -19.02 -22.11 -0.86
N SER A 261 -19.48 -23.33 -0.55
CA SER A 261 -19.01 -24.07 0.64
C SER A 261 -17.49 -24.25 0.65
N THR A 262 -16.87 -24.31 -0.50
CA THR A 262 -15.41 -24.42 -0.64
C THR A 262 -14.63 -23.26 0.00
N VAL A 263 -15.23 -22.07 0.11
CA VAL A 263 -14.63 -20.95 0.84
C VAL A 263 -14.66 -21.23 2.35
N ALA A 264 -15.78 -21.72 2.87
CA ALA A 264 -15.90 -22.08 4.28
C ALA A 264 -15.01 -23.28 4.64
N GLU A 265 -14.91 -24.27 3.76
CA GLU A 265 -14.02 -25.43 3.90
C GLU A 265 -12.57 -24.99 3.95
N LYS A 266 -12.12 -24.16 2.98
CA LYS A 266 -10.77 -23.58 2.98
C LYS A 266 -10.47 -22.79 4.26
N LEU A 267 -11.43 -22.02 4.75
CA LEU A 267 -11.28 -21.27 6.00
C LEU A 267 -11.10 -22.19 7.21
N ALA A 268 -11.91 -23.26 7.28
CA ALA A 268 -11.82 -24.22 8.35
C ALA A 268 -10.49 -24.99 8.34
N ASP A 269 -10.05 -25.43 7.17
CA ASP A 269 -8.80 -26.17 6.99
C ASP A 269 -7.60 -25.28 7.33
N GLN A 270 -7.53 -24.07 6.80
CA GLN A 270 -6.44 -23.12 7.10
C GLN A 270 -6.43 -22.71 8.58
N GLY A 271 -7.61 -22.53 9.19
CA GLY A 271 -7.68 -22.22 10.61
C GLY A 271 -7.23 -23.37 11.50
N ALA A 272 -7.57 -24.60 11.15
CA ALA A 272 -7.08 -25.78 11.85
C ALA A 272 -5.57 -25.95 11.69
N GLU A 273 -5.04 -25.76 10.49
CA GLU A 273 -3.61 -25.82 10.23
C GLU A 273 -2.84 -24.72 10.95
N ASP A 274 -3.39 -23.50 11.03
CA ASP A 274 -2.78 -22.38 11.75
C ASP A 274 -2.54 -22.72 13.22
N VAL A 275 -3.55 -23.28 13.88
CA VAL A 275 -3.42 -23.71 15.28
C VAL A 275 -2.35 -24.79 15.43
N GLN A 276 -2.38 -25.82 14.58
CA GLN A 276 -1.38 -26.90 14.62
C GLN A 276 0.03 -26.40 14.28
N GLY A 277 0.14 -25.53 13.30
CA GLY A 277 1.41 -24.94 12.88
C GLY A 277 2.03 -24.04 13.94
N LEU A 278 1.22 -23.23 14.62
CA LEU A 278 1.65 -22.40 15.74
C LEU A 278 2.11 -23.28 16.91
N LEU A 279 1.33 -24.25 17.31
CA LEU A 279 1.72 -25.19 18.37
C LEU A 279 3.04 -25.88 18.03
N ALA A 280 3.17 -26.42 16.82
CA ALA A 280 4.39 -27.12 16.40
C ALA A 280 5.60 -26.20 16.28
N SER A 281 5.41 -24.93 15.93
CA SER A 281 6.53 -23.97 15.80
C SER A 281 6.96 -23.36 17.14
N LYS A 282 6.05 -23.33 18.13
CA LYS A 282 6.28 -22.70 19.44
C LYS A 282 6.59 -23.70 20.54
N SER A 283 6.33 -24.95 20.30
CA SER A 283 6.73 -26.04 21.19
C SER A 283 8.16 -26.53 20.94
N GLU A 284 8.89 -25.92 20.01
CA GLU A 284 10.31 -26.27 19.85
C GLU A 284 11.13 -25.67 20.98
N PRO A 285 12.03 -26.47 21.59
CA PRO A 285 12.90 -25.96 22.63
C PRO A 285 13.74 -24.82 22.07
N ASP A 286 13.54 -23.63 22.61
CA ASP A 286 14.61 -22.65 22.60
C ASP A 286 15.78 -23.32 23.30
N ASN A 287 16.94 -23.39 22.65
CA ASN A 287 18.13 -24.18 23.12
C ASN A 287 18.64 -23.73 24.50
N ASN A 288 17.95 -22.83 25.17
CA ASN A 288 18.28 -22.29 26.48
C ASN A 288 17.24 -22.56 27.58
N ASP A 289 16.09 -23.14 27.26
CA ASP A 289 15.08 -23.37 28.30
C ASP A 289 14.80 -24.89 28.46
N ASN A 290 15.37 -25.43 29.53
CA ASN A 290 15.17 -26.83 29.95
C ASN A 290 13.76 -27.12 30.52
N GLN A 291 12.79 -26.23 30.29
CA GLN A 291 11.43 -26.28 30.84
C GLN A 291 10.35 -26.51 29.80
N ASN A 292 10.66 -27.17 28.70
CA ASN A 292 9.65 -27.58 27.74
C ASN A 292 8.73 -28.65 28.31
N ASN A 293 7.76 -28.25 29.08
CA ASN A 293 6.65 -29.10 29.45
C ASN A 293 5.46 -28.76 28.53
N ASN A 294 5.55 -29.22 27.27
CA ASN A 294 4.53 -29.01 26.24
C ASN A 294 3.23 -29.79 26.46
N ASP A 295 3.05 -30.39 27.63
CA ASP A 295 1.87 -31.15 27.95
C ASP A 295 0.61 -30.25 28.24
N ASN A 296 0.75 -28.94 28.26
CA ASN A 296 -0.36 -28.05 28.62
C ASN A 296 -1.17 -27.54 27.41
N SER A 297 -0.76 -27.84 26.17
CA SER A 297 -1.42 -27.39 24.93
C SER A 297 -1.51 -25.85 24.79
N LEU A 298 -0.64 -25.11 25.46
CA LEU A 298 -0.57 -23.66 25.35
C LEU A 298 0.57 -23.27 24.39
N ILE A 299 0.44 -22.10 23.79
CA ILE A 299 1.47 -21.50 22.96
C ILE A 299 2.39 -20.69 23.85
N ASP A 300 3.68 -21.03 23.82
CA ASP A 300 4.71 -20.24 24.49
C ASP A 300 5.10 -19.06 23.62
N TRP A 301 4.86 -17.87 24.10
CA TRP A 301 5.22 -16.64 23.40
C TRP A 301 6.69 -16.34 23.58
N SER A 302 7.34 -16.01 22.49
CA SER A 302 8.76 -15.67 22.45
C SER A 302 8.98 -14.39 21.65
N TRP A 303 10.22 -13.94 21.55
CA TRP A 303 10.59 -12.82 20.68
C TRP A 303 10.02 -12.94 19.25
N TRP A 304 9.92 -14.15 18.71
CA TRP A 304 9.44 -14.41 17.36
C TRP A 304 7.90 -14.55 17.25
N SER A 305 7.23 -14.57 18.38
CA SER A 305 5.78 -14.68 18.46
C SER A 305 5.28 -13.87 19.64
N MET A 306 5.08 -12.63 19.36
CA MET A 306 4.72 -11.63 20.36
C MET A 306 3.22 -11.49 20.46
N THR A 307 2.77 -11.03 21.64
CA THR A 307 1.37 -10.62 21.80
C THR A 307 1.05 -9.30 21.09
N GLY A 308 2.06 -8.57 20.61
CA GLY A 308 1.91 -7.26 20.00
C GLY A 308 1.73 -6.12 21.00
N ASN A 309 2.02 -6.35 22.27
CA ASN A 309 1.89 -5.36 23.33
C ASN A 309 3.16 -4.50 23.44
N ASP A 310 3.45 -3.70 22.43
CA ASP A 310 4.68 -2.90 22.32
C ASP A 310 4.89 -1.91 23.48
N ALA A 311 3.81 -1.52 24.15
CA ALA A 311 3.85 -0.59 25.28
C ALA A 311 3.79 -1.30 26.65
N ASP A 312 3.76 -2.62 26.68
CA ASP A 312 3.70 -3.36 27.93
C ASP A 312 5.10 -3.50 28.56
N ALA A 313 5.33 -2.69 29.58
CA ALA A 313 6.60 -2.72 30.32
C ALA A 313 6.89 -4.08 30.97
N VAL A 314 5.87 -4.87 31.29
CA VAL A 314 6.05 -6.20 31.88
C VAL A 314 6.57 -7.17 30.84
N SER A 315 6.02 -7.12 29.61
CA SER A 315 6.47 -7.97 28.49
C SER A 315 7.94 -7.75 28.11
N PHE A 316 8.46 -6.55 28.31
CA PHE A 316 9.83 -6.16 27.93
C PHE A 316 10.82 -6.07 29.10
N SER A 317 10.36 -6.11 30.34
CA SER A 317 11.23 -5.88 31.51
C SER A 317 11.94 -7.14 32.02
N GLU A 318 11.46 -8.32 31.65
CA GLU A 318 12.06 -9.58 32.10
C GLU A 318 12.90 -10.21 30.98
N PRO A 319 14.21 -10.44 31.22
CA PRO A 319 15.05 -11.18 30.28
C PRO A 319 14.48 -12.56 29.99
N GLY A 320 14.20 -12.87 28.72
CA GLY A 320 13.63 -14.15 28.28
C GLY A 320 12.11 -14.22 28.24
N ARG A 321 11.40 -13.15 28.62
CA ARG A 321 9.93 -13.06 28.54
C ARG A 321 9.46 -11.98 27.57
N SER A 322 10.25 -11.65 26.56
CA SER A 322 9.83 -10.70 25.53
C SER A 322 8.59 -11.23 24.82
N GLY A 323 7.49 -10.50 24.95
CA GLY A 323 6.26 -10.82 24.25
C GLY A 323 5.27 -11.72 24.98
N GLN A 324 5.38 -11.86 26.26
CA GLN A 324 4.34 -12.53 27.08
C GLN A 324 3.17 -11.63 27.39
#